data_79b2dc3729d38deb3dd7a8384b663549
#
_entry.id   79b2dc3729d38deb3dd7a8384b663549
#
_cell.length_a   1.000
_cell.length_b   1.000
_cell.length_c   1.000
_cell.angle_alpha   90.00
_cell.angle_beta   90.00
_cell.angle_gamma   90.00
#
_symmetry.space_group_name_H-M   'P 1'
#
loop_
_entity.id
_entity.type
_entity.pdbx_description
1 polymer ?
#
loop_
_entity_poly.entity_id
_entity_poly.type
_entity_poly.pdbx_seq_one_letter_code
_entity_poly.pdbx_strand_id
1 'polypeptide(L)'
;VKATLSTALRQEDFDIAIPLAEKFTQGVQAVIDEHGLPWHVQRLGCRAEYWFCPPPRNGAQAAAAIDEDLDGFMHLWTLNRGVLLAPFHNMSLFCQFHTQADVDAHTSAFASAVEALVS
;
A
#
# COMPACT_ATOMS: atom_id res chain seq x y z
N VAL A 1 -6.56 26.29 -1.52
CA VAL A 1 -5.73 25.81 -2.65
C VAL A 1 -4.40 26.58 -2.72
N LYS A 2 -4.39 27.95 -2.83
CA LYS A 2 -3.13 28.72 -2.96
C LYS A 2 -2.16 28.44 -1.80
N ALA A 3 -2.61 28.52 -0.55
CA ALA A 3 -1.76 28.28 0.63
C ALA A 3 -1.20 26.84 0.60
N THR A 4 -2.04 25.85 0.28
CA THR A 4 -1.59 24.45 0.16
C THR A 4 -0.48 24.27 -0.87
N LEU A 5 -0.68 24.83 -2.07
CA LEU A 5 0.29 24.68 -3.16
C LEU A 5 1.56 25.52 -2.97
N SER A 6 1.49 26.64 -2.22
CA SER A 6 2.64 27.53 -2.04
C SER A 6 3.48 27.20 -0.79
N THR A 7 2.94 26.45 0.18
CA THR A 7 3.61 26.27 1.49
C THR A 7 3.63 24.84 1.98
N ALA A 8 2.66 23.99 1.57
CA ALA A 8 2.52 22.64 2.09
C ALA A 8 2.84 21.52 1.07
N LEU A 9 2.85 21.84 -0.24
CA LEU A 9 3.20 20.87 -1.29
C LEU A 9 4.38 21.43 -2.10
N ARG A 10 5.58 21.28 -1.53
CA ARG A 10 6.83 21.75 -2.14
C ARG A 10 7.58 20.58 -2.76
N GLN A 11 8.50 20.86 -3.67
CA GLN A 11 9.31 19.82 -4.32
C GLN A 11 10.04 18.95 -3.29
N GLU A 12 10.62 19.56 -2.26
CA GLU A 12 11.34 18.86 -1.21
C GLU A 12 10.48 17.88 -0.42
N ASP A 13 9.18 18.10 -0.30
CA ASP A 13 8.25 17.18 0.36
C ASP A 13 8.05 15.91 -0.49
N PHE A 14 7.99 16.05 -1.80
CA PHE A 14 7.92 14.92 -2.72
C PHE A 14 9.24 14.16 -2.84
N ASP A 15 10.37 14.84 -2.71
CA ASP A 15 11.71 14.23 -2.70
C ASP A 15 11.89 13.28 -1.49
N ILE A 16 11.12 13.48 -0.43
CA ILE A 16 11.04 12.58 0.73
C ILE A 16 9.97 11.49 0.52
N ALA A 17 8.77 11.89 0.11
CA ALA A 17 7.61 11.00 0.06
C ALA A 17 7.71 9.93 -1.05
N ILE A 18 8.24 10.28 -2.23
CA ILE A 18 8.34 9.34 -3.36
C ILE A 18 9.27 8.16 -3.05
N PRO A 19 10.48 8.33 -2.50
CA PRO A 19 11.34 7.21 -2.11
C PRO A 19 10.70 6.28 -1.07
N LEU A 20 9.89 6.81 -0.14
CA LEU A 20 9.15 5.99 0.84
C LEU A 20 8.09 5.12 0.14
N ALA A 21 7.34 5.70 -0.80
CA ALA A 21 6.38 4.96 -1.60
C ALA A 21 7.06 3.87 -2.48
N GLU A 22 8.26 4.13 -2.98
CA GLU A 22 9.06 3.13 -3.71
C GLU A 22 9.45 1.96 -2.83
N LYS A 23 9.97 2.23 -1.63
CA LYS A 23 10.32 1.18 -0.67
C LYS A 23 9.11 0.35 -0.22
N PHE A 24 7.99 1.02 0.03
CA PHE A 24 6.72 0.34 0.32
C PHE A 24 6.35 -0.62 -0.80
N THR A 25 6.36 -0.15 -2.05
CA THR A 25 6.04 -0.96 -3.23
C THR A 25 6.98 -2.15 -3.37
N GLN A 26 8.28 -1.93 -3.20
CA GLN A 26 9.29 -2.99 -3.25
C GLN A 26 9.07 -4.04 -2.15
N GLY A 27 8.79 -3.60 -0.93
CA GLY A 27 8.56 -4.50 0.21
C GLY A 27 7.30 -5.36 0.02
N VAL A 28 6.19 -4.75 -0.39
CA VAL A 28 4.95 -5.47 -0.68
C VAL A 28 5.14 -6.45 -1.84
N GLN A 29 5.78 -6.02 -2.93
CA GLN A 29 6.02 -6.89 -4.09
C GLN A 29 6.92 -8.07 -3.74
N ALA A 30 7.95 -7.86 -2.91
CA ALA A 30 8.82 -8.95 -2.47
C ALA A 30 8.05 -10.05 -1.73
N VAL A 31 7.12 -9.68 -0.84
CA VAL A 31 6.26 -10.65 -0.14
C VAL A 31 5.33 -11.37 -1.11
N ILE A 32 4.72 -10.66 -2.05
CA ILE A 32 3.86 -11.25 -3.10
C ILE A 32 4.63 -12.30 -3.90
N ASP A 33 5.85 -11.96 -4.34
CA ASP A 33 6.71 -12.82 -5.15
C ASP A 33 7.19 -14.04 -4.36
N GLU A 34 7.58 -13.86 -3.09
CA GLU A 34 8.05 -14.92 -2.20
C GLU A 34 6.98 -16.02 -2.00
N HIS A 35 5.72 -15.62 -1.88
CA HIS A 35 4.60 -16.55 -1.70
C HIS A 35 3.90 -16.96 -3.01
N GLY A 36 4.37 -16.45 -4.17
CA GLY A 36 3.80 -16.78 -5.48
C GLY A 36 2.34 -16.38 -5.62
N LEU A 37 1.92 -15.28 -4.98
CA LEU A 37 0.53 -14.84 -4.99
C LEU A 37 0.17 -14.17 -6.32
N PRO A 38 -1.05 -14.35 -6.83
CA PRO A 38 -1.53 -13.69 -8.04
C PRO A 38 -1.97 -12.24 -7.75
N TRP A 39 -1.20 -11.53 -6.95
CA TRP A 39 -1.45 -10.15 -6.54
C TRP A 39 -0.47 -9.22 -7.20
N HIS A 40 -0.73 -7.90 -7.11
CA HIS A 40 0.22 -6.90 -7.58
C HIS A 40 0.15 -5.65 -6.71
N VAL A 41 1.19 -4.85 -6.79
CA VAL A 41 1.24 -3.51 -6.23
C VAL A 41 1.62 -2.52 -7.32
N GLN A 42 0.99 -1.35 -7.31
CA GLN A 42 1.28 -0.28 -8.25
C GLN A 42 1.55 1.03 -7.52
N ARG A 43 2.30 1.91 -8.15
CA ARG A 43 2.67 3.21 -7.60
C ARG A 43 2.53 4.33 -8.65
N LEU A 44 2.07 5.47 -8.19
CA LEU A 44 2.08 6.71 -8.94
C LEU A 44 2.56 7.84 -8.02
N GLY A 45 3.79 8.32 -8.23
CA GLY A 45 4.41 9.31 -7.35
C GLY A 45 4.51 8.81 -5.91
N CYS A 46 3.91 9.54 -4.97
CA CYS A 46 3.86 9.18 -3.54
C CYS A 46 2.62 8.36 -3.15
N ARG A 47 1.81 7.91 -4.11
CA ARG A 47 0.69 6.98 -3.89
C ARG A 47 1.11 5.58 -4.28
N ALA A 48 0.82 4.59 -3.42
CA ALA A 48 0.94 3.17 -3.71
C ALA A 48 -0.33 2.42 -3.31
N GLU A 49 -0.65 1.34 -4.01
CA GLU A 49 -1.84 0.53 -3.76
C GLU A 49 -1.56 -0.92 -4.16
N TYR A 50 -1.91 -1.89 -3.31
CA TYR A 50 -1.84 -3.29 -3.66
C TYR A 50 -3.24 -3.87 -3.90
N TRP A 51 -3.30 -4.86 -4.79
CA TRP A 51 -4.53 -5.49 -5.27
C TRP A 51 -4.40 -6.99 -5.16
N PHE A 52 -5.45 -7.65 -4.75
CA PHE A 52 -5.51 -9.10 -4.60
C PHE A 52 -5.82 -9.84 -5.90
N CYS A 53 -5.34 -9.31 -7.01
CA CYS A 53 -5.49 -9.86 -8.34
C CYS A 53 -4.28 -9.52 -9.21
N PRO A 54 -4.08 -10.20 -10.36
CA PRO A 54 -3.16 -9.75 -11.39
C PRO A 54 -3.53 -8.35 -11.91
N PRO A 55 -2.59 -7.58 -12.50
CA PRO A 55 -2.87 -6.24 -13.00
C PRO A 55 -4.09 -6.21 -13.93
N PRO A 56 -5.19 -5.52 -13.55
CA PRO A 56 -6.39 -5.46 -14.38
C PRO A 56 -6.14 -4.58 -15.60
N ARG A 57 -6.71 -4.99 -16.74
CA ARG A 57 -6.56 -4.26 -18.01
C ARG A 57 -7.67 -3.23 -18.26
N ASN A 58 -8.72 -3.26 -17.46
CA ASN A 58 -9.85 -2.34 -17.55
C ASN A 58 -10.64 -2.32 -16.24
N GLY A 59 -11.57 -1.35 -16.12
CA GLY A 59 -12.37 -1.16 -14.92
C GLY A 59 -13.29 -2.34 -14.58
N ALA A 60 -13.77 -3.09 -15.56
CA ALA A 60 -14.61 -4.26 -15.31
C ALA A 60 -13.82 -5.39 -14.63
N GLN A 61 -12.58 -5.62 -15.05
CA GLN A 61 -11.68 -6.58 -14.40
C GLN A 61 -11.32 -6.13 -12.99
N ALA A 62 -11.06 -4.84 -12.78
CA ALA A 62 -10.79 -4.30 -11.46
C ALA A 62 -11.99 -4.48 -10.52
N ALA A 63 -13.19 -4.17 -10.99
CA ALA A 63 -14.42 -4.35 -10.19
C ALA A 63 -14.70 -5.82 -9.85
N ALA A 64 -14.43 -6.74 -10.78
CA ALA A 64 -14.63 -8.17 -10.56
C ALA A 64 -13.59 -8.80 -9.60
N ALA A 65 -12.50 -8.09 -9.32
CA ALA A 65 -11.43 -8.56 -8.44
C ALA A 65 -11.57 -8.10 -6.99
N ILE A 66 -12.64 -7.37 -6.65
CA ILE A 66 -12.92 -6.95 -5.28
C ILE A 66 -13.30 -8.18 -4.45
N ASP A 67 -12.59 -8.37 -3.34
CA ASP A 67 -12.84 -9.40 -2.33
C ASP A 67 -12.99 -8.72 -0.97
N GLU A 68 -14.23 -8.47 -0.56
CA GLU A 68 -14.54 -7.73 0.66
C GLU A 68 -14.08 -8.45 1.93
N ASP A 69 -14.08 -9.78 1.94
CA ASP A 69 -13.64 -10.58 3.09
C ASP A 69 -12.12 -10.47 3.25
N LEU A 70 -11.38 -10.56 2.15
CA LEU A 70 -9.92 -10.40 2.15
C LEU A 70 -9.50 -8.97 2.46
N ASP A 71 -10.18 -7.98 1.91
CA ASP A 71 -9.97 -6.56 2.24
C ASP A 71 -10.21 -6.32 3.74
N GLY A 72 -11.29 -6.84 4.28
CA GLY A 72 -11.62 -6.76 5.71
C GLY A 72 -10.57 -7.44 6.60
N PHE A 73 -10.13 -8.64 6.23
CA PHE A 73 -9.07 -9.36 6.95
C PHE A 73 -7.78 -8.55 6.98
N MET A 74 -7.30 -8.07 5.84
CA MET A 74 -6.05 -7.31 5.73
C MET A 74 -6.14 -6.00 6.50
N HIS A 75 -7.27 -5.30 6.44
CA HIS A 75 -7.50 -4.08 7.21
C HIS A 75 -7.41 -4.34 8.72
N LEU A 76 -8.12 -5.34 9.25
CA LEU A 76 -8.10 -5.65 10.67
C LEU A 76 -6.74 -6.19 11.13
N TRP A 77 -6.07 -6.98 10.30
CA TRP A 77 -4.75 -7.53 10.62
C TRP A 77 -3.71 -6.43 10.78
N THR A 78 -3.65 -5.51 9.83
CA THR A 78 -2.72 -4.37 9.87
C THR A 78 -3.08 -3.39 10.99
N LEU A 79 -4.37 -3.09 11.19
CA LEU A 79 -4.85 -2.22 12.26
C LEU A 79 -4.43 -2.73 13.66
N ASN A 80 -4.60 -4.02 13.92
CA ASN A 80 -4.19 -4.65 15.19
C ASN A 80 -2.66 -4.65 15.40
N ARG A 81 -1.88 -4.30 14.37
CA ARG A 81 -0.42 -4.17 14.42
C ARG A 81 0.03 -2.71 14.30
N GLY A 82 -0.89 -1.76 14.51
CA GLY A 82 -0.60 -0.33 14.57
C GLY A 82 -0.54 0.36 13.21
N VAL A 83 -0.98 -0.30 12.13
CA VAL A 83 -1.01 0.26 10.78
C VAL A 83 -2.44 0.49 10.34
N LEU A 84 -2.86 1.74 10.27
CA LEU A 84 -4.18 2.13 9.77
C LEU A 84 -4.13 2.38 8.27
N LEU A 85 -4.79 1.52 7.49
CA LEU A 85 -5.12 1.74 6.08
C LEU A 85 -6.58 2.14 5.93
N ALA A 86 -6.96 2.71 4.80
CA ALA A 86 -8.36 2.97 4.50
C ALA A 86 -9.13 1.64 4.41
N PRO A 87 -10.31 1.49 5.08
CA PRO A 87 -10.99 0.20 5.18
C PRO A 87 -11.58 -0.34 3.86
N PHE A 88 -11.61 0.47 2.82
CA PHE A 88 -12.15 0.13 1.49
C PHE A 88 -11.12 0.29 0.36
N HIS A 89 -9.86 0.53 0.72
CA HIS A 89 -8.75 0.66 -0.21
C HIS A 89 -7.44 0.25 0.46
N ASN A 90 -6.69 -0.59 -0.21
CA ASN A 90 -5.32 -0.95 0.18
C ASN A 90 -4.31 0.10 -0.32
N MET A 91 -4.68 1.36 -0.18
CA MET A 91 -3.95 2.50 -0.70
C MET A 91 -3.20 3.24 0.40
N SER A 92 -1.94 3.53 0.14
CA SER A 92 -1.07 4.35 0.98
C SER A 92 -0.72 5.65 0.26
N LEU A 93 -0.89 6.77 0.96
CA LEU A 93 -0.48 8.10 0.52
C LEU A 93 0.66 8.58 1.41
N PHE A 94 1.85 8.68 0.84
CA PHE A 94 3.03 9.10 1.59
C PHE A 94 3.18 10.61 1.60
N CYS A 95 3.66 11.13 2.70
CA CYS A 95 4.02 12.53 2.87
C CYS A 95 5.39 12.64 3.58
N GLN A 96 5.91 13.85 3.68
CA GLN A 96 7.20 14.13 4.29
C GLN A 96 7.32 13.78 5.78
N PHE A 97 6.22 13.48 6.45
CA PHE A 97 6.20 13.10 7.86
C PHE A 97 6.24 11.59 8.10
N HIS A 98 6.03 10.78 7.06
CA HIS A 98 6.28 9.35 7.15
C HIS A 98 7.78 9.05 7.20
N THR A 99 8.10 7.94 7.81
CA THR A 99 9.48 7.47 7.99
C THR A 99 9.70 6.09 7.37
N GLN A 100 10.96 5.67 7.26
CA GLN A 100 11.28 4.30 6.88
C GLN A 100 10.68 3.28 7.86
N ALA A 101 10.66 3.61 9.16
CA ALA A 101 10.09 2.73 10.18
C ALA A 101 8.59 2.48 9.96
N ASP A 102 7.84 3.47 9.47
CA ASP A 102 6.41 3.29 9.14
C ASP A 102 6.24 2.33 7.96
N VAL A 103 7.10 2.44 6.94
CA VAL A 103 7.12 1.51 5.79
C VAL A 103 7.46 0.09 6.26
N ASP A 104 8.47 -0.07 7.10
CA ASP A 104 8.93 -1.36 7.61
C ASP A 104 7.84 -2.01 8.48
N ALA A 105 7.15 -1.23 9.31
CA ALA A 105 6.04 -1.70 10.14
C ALA A 105 4.89 -2.22 9.27
N HIS A 106 4.52 -1.49 8.21
CA HIS A 106 3.50 -1.97 7.26
C HIS A 106 3.95 -3.26 6.57
N THR A 107 5.16 -3.30 6.02
CA THR A 107 5.66 -4.46 5.28
C THR A 107 5.69 -5.70 6.18
N SER A 108 6.12 -5.56 7.43
CA SER A 108 6.10 -6.66 8.42
C SER A 108 4.67 -7.12 8.73
N ALA A 109 3.73 -6.20 8.90
CA ALA A 109 2.33 -6.53 9.14
C ALA A 109 1.71 -7.25 7.92
N PHE A 110 2.00 -6.78 6.71
CA PHE A 110 1.56 -7.38 5.45
C PHE A 110 2.12 -8.79 5.29
N ALA A 111 3.43 -8.98 5.50
CA ALA A 111 4.06 -10.30 5.42
C ALA A 111 3.41 -11.29 6.40
N SER A 112 3.21 -10.88 7.66
CA SER A 112 2.57 -11.74 8.65
C SER A 112 1.10 -12.06 8.35
N ALA A 113 0.38 -11.17 7.64
CA ALA A 113 -0.96 -11.44 7.16
C ALA A 113 -0.96 -12.49 6.05
N VAL A 114 -0.04 -12.36 5.10
CA VAL A 114 0.13 -13.34 4.01
C VAL A 114 0.49 -14.70 4.57
N GLU A 115 1.45 -14.80 5.50
CA GLU A 115 1.80 -16.06 6.15
C GLU A 115 0.58 -16.73 6.81
N ALA A 116 -0.27 -15.96 7.47
CA ALA A 116 -1.49 -16.48 8.10
C ALA A 116 -2.55 -16.94 7.09
N LEU A 117 -2.59 -16.33 5.90
CA LEU A 117 -3.52 -16.72 4.83
C LEU A 117 -3.11 -17.98 4.09
N VAL A 118 -1.79 -18.25 3.97
CA VAL A 118 -1.28 -19.39 3.19
C VAL A 118 -0.90 -20.60 4.06
N SER A 119 -0.97 -20.45 5.38
CA SER A 119 -0.74 -21.56 6.33
C SER A 119 -2.00 -22.40 6.47
#